data_0f28d887b7977c4b004956cf2363e45c
#
_entry.id   0f28d887b7977c4b004956cf2363e45c
#
_cell.length_a   1.000
_cell.length_b   1.000
_cell.length_c   1.000
_cell.angle_alpha   90.00
_cell.angle_beta   90.00
_cell.angle_gamma   90.00
#
_symmetry.space_group_name_H-M   'P 1'
#
loop_
_entity.id
_entity.type
_entity.pdbx_description
1 polymer ?
#
loop_
_entity_poly.entity_id
_entity_poly.type
_entity_poly.pdbx_seq_one_letter_code
_entity_poly.pdbx_strand_id
1 'polypeptide(L)'
;SSPSSLKTLSADLSELLEQQSLDGQAVFESRIAGCLILQRLYDQLRFDAKFDYIKKCSEFQYDLAKITKDLVLLRILNPASKRRSCLVGPRHYLGIDLDNLDHVYKSLDVLSEHKTDIIRYWNRQIGKEIPERNTSVCLYDITTYAFESTDADSLRDFGFSKDKKFNEVQVVMALATDKDGLPLDYGLYKGNQAEGATMVPFVDELKKKFNIKSFTVVADRGLNSKSNIDSLVKLGDNYVLSSKIRGASDDIKAQVLSEEGRIPMKKVNEDGEIIDYGWYKEIQTDGPIKYCLLYTSPSPRDGLLS
;
A
#
# COMPACT_ATOMS: atom_id res chain seq x y z
N SER A 1 -17.42 10.58 12.48
CA SER A 1 -16.74 11.43 13.49
C SER A 1 -17.77 12.01 14.42
N SER A 2 -17.67 11.77 15.73
CA SER A 2 -18.60 12.27 16.73
C SER A 2 -18.44 13.79 16.92
N PRO A 3 -19.50 14.53 17.28
CA PRO A 3 -19.44 15.97 17.55
C PRO A 3 -18.42 16.38 18.64
N SER A 4 -18.05 15.45 19.53
CA SER A 4 -17.03 15.65 20.56
C SER A 4 -15.61 15.77 19.98
N SER A 5 -15.29 15.03 18.91
CA SER A 5 -13.97 15.08 18.28
C SER A 5 -13.69 16.40 17.55
N LEU A 6 -14.73 17.02 16.97
CA LEU A 6 -14.61 18.32 16.32
C LEU A 6 -14.44 19.46 17.34
N LYS A 7 -15.08 19.36 18.52
CA LYS A 7 -14.90 20.35 19.61
C LYS A 7 -13.49 20.29 20.20
N THR A 8 -12.92 19.11 20.37
CA THR A 8 -11.55 18.94 20.86
C THR A 8 -10.55 19.51 19.85
N LEU A 9 -10.74 19.24 18.54
CA LEU A 9 -9.89 19.82 17.47
C LEU A 9 -9.95 21.36 17.44
N SER A 10 -11.13 21.94 17.67
CA SER A 10 -11.32 23.39 17.75
C SER A 10 -10.63 24.01 18.98
N ALA A 11 -10.63 23.32 20.13
CA ALA A 11 -9.96 23.77 21.34
C ALA A 11 -8.43 23.71 21.17
N ASP A 12 -7.89 22.60 20.64
CA ASP A 12 -6.47 22.43 20.35
C ASP A 12 -5.97 23.49 19.35
N LEU A 13 -6.79 23.85 18.35
CA LEU A 13 -6.48 24.90 17.37
C LEU A 13 -6.43 26.28 18.02
N SER A 14 -7.36 26.58 18.94
CA SER A 14 -7.42 27.84 19.67
C SER A 14 -6.20 27.99 20.58
N GLU A 15 -5.82 26.95 21.30
CA GLU A 15 -4.65 26.96 22.18
C GLU A 15 -3.33 27.16 21.43
N LEU A 16 -3.18 26.52 20.23
CA LEU A 16 -2.03 26.72 19.35
C LEU A 16 -1.98 28.14 18.77
N LEU A 17 -3.12 28.73 18.46
CA LEU A 17 -3.20 30.11 17.96
C LEU A 17 -2.90 31.13 19.07
N GLU A 18 -3.31 30.88 20.32
CA GLU A 18 -2.98 31.71 21.48
C GLU A 18 -1.50 31.67 21.84
N GLN A 19 -0.85 30.50 21.78
CA GLN A 19 0.60 30.38 22.01
C GLN A 19 1.43 31.15 20.96
N GLN A 20 0.97 31.27 19.71
CA GLN A 20 1.62 32.07 18.68
C GLN A 20 1.41 33.58 18.82
N SER A 21 0.38 34.03 19.51
CA SER A 21 0.07 35.44 19.70
C SER A 21 0.85 36.09 20.86
N LEU A 22 1.51 35.31 21.71
CA LEU A 22 2.27 35.79 22.89
C LEU A 22 3.67 36.27 22.56
N ASP A 23 4.23 35.93 21.39
CA ASP A 23 5.53 36.43 20.92
C ASP A 23 5.35 37.69 20.06
N GLY A 24 5.22 38.82 20.68
CA GLY A 24 5.06 40.24 20.32
C GLY A 24 5.54 40.82 18.98
N GLN A 25 5.81 40.01 17.96
CA GLN A 25 5.93 40.38 16.54
C GLN A 25 5.27 39.31 15.68
N ALA A 26 3.97 39.41 15.55
CA ALA A 26 3.21 38.52 14.69
C ALA A 26 3.49 38.81 13.21
N VAL A 27 4.51 38.17 12.65
CA VAL A 27 4.55 37.88 11.25
C VAL A 27 3.48 36.79 11.03
N PHE A 28 2.31 37.18 10.57
CA PHE A 28 1.23 36.24 10.24
C PHE A 28 1.66 35.40 9.04
N GLU A 29 2.46 34.35 9.25
CA GLU A 29 2.64 33.31 8.27
C GLU A 29 1.39 32.41 8.29
N SER A 30 0.57 32.53 7.26
CA SER A 30 -0.56 31.63 7.07
C SER A 30 -0.05 30.22 6.85
N ARG A 31 -0.27 29.31 7.83
CA ARG A 31 0.09 27.89 7.73
C ARG A 31 -1.13 27.02 7.59
N ILE A 32 -0.99 25.94 6.81
CA ILE A 32 -2.07 24.99 6.56
C ILE A 32 -2.28 24.10 7.80
N ALA A 33 -3.43 24.25 8.44
CA ALA A 33 -3.81 23.48 9.63
C ALA A 33 -4.36 22.07 9.31
N GLY A 34 -4.62 21.76 8.04
CA GLY A 34 -5.16 20.45 7.63
C GLY A 34 -4.29 19.24 8.01
N CYS A 35 -3.00 19.46 8.28
CA CYS A 35 -2.10 18.44 8.77
C CYS A 35 -2.46 17.95 10.19
N LEU A 36 -3.17 18.73 11.02
CA LEU A 36 -3.53 18.36 12.39
C LEU A 36 -4.40 17.10 12.46
N ILE A 37 -5.29 16.91 11.50
CA ILE A 37 -6.13 15.70 11.42
C ILE A 37 -5.25 14.46 11.21
N LEU A 38 -4.29 14.54 10.28
CA LEU A 38 -3.37 13.45 10.00
C LEU A 38 -2.41 13.20 11.17
N GLN A 39 -1.95 14.26 11.85
CA GLN A 39 -1.15 14.14 13.07
C GLN A 39 -1.93 13.37 14.15
N ARG A 40 -3.19 13.72 14.38
CA ARG A 40 -4.04 13.03 15.36
C ARG A 40 -4.20 11.54 15.03
N LEU A 41 -4.44 11.20 13.77
CA LEU A 41 -4.53 9.79 13.34
C LEU A 41 -3.20 9.05 13.54
N TYR A 42 -2.09 9.69 13.21
CA TYR A 42 -0.77 9.11 13.43
C TYR A 42 -0.50 8.83 14.91
N ASP A 43 -0.83 9.78 15.78
CA ASP A 43 -0.65 9.66 17.23
C ASP A 43 -1.57 8.59 17.84
N GLN A 44 -2.81 8.48 17.36
CA GLN A 44 -3.74 7.42 17.77
C GLN A 44 -3.16 6.03 17.48
N LEU A 45 -2.52 5.84 16.31
CA LEU A 45 -1.87 4.58 15.94
C LEU A 45 -0.58 4.32 16.70
N ARG A 46 -0.06 5.31 17.46
CA ARG A 46 1.15 5.20 18.30
C ARG A 46 2.37 4.67 17.56
N PHE A 47 2.53 5.06 16.30
CA PHE A 47 3.64 4.61 15.46
C PHE A 47 5.01 5.11 15.96
N ASP A 48 5.02 6.24 16.63
CA ASP A 48 6.18 6.90 17.24
C ASP A 48 6.87 6.06 18.32
N ALA A 49 6.12 5.33 19.13
CA ALA A 49 6.68 4.58 20.25
C ALA A 49 7.76 3.54 19.83
N LYS A 50 7.70 3.02 18.59
CA LYS A 50 8.75 2.12 18.08
C LYS A 50 10.04 2.90 17.81
N PHE A 51 9.95 4.11 17.29
CA PHE A 51 11.11 4.95 16.99
C PHE A 51 11.78 5.46 18.27
N ASP A 52 11.02 5.80 19.30
CA ASP A 52 11.54 6.14 20.63
C ASP A 52 12.33 4.97 21.23
N TYR A 53 11.85 3.74 21.06
CA TYR A 53 12.59 2.56 21.48
C TYR A 53 13.89 2.39 20.68
N ILE A 54 13.87 2.53 19.36
CA ILE A 54 15.06 2.44 18.50
C ILE A 54 16.07 3.51 18.94
N LYS A 55 15.64 4.76 19.17
CA LYS A 55 16.49 5.85 19.63
C LYS A 55 17.19 5.53 20.96
N LYS A 56 16.46 4.94 21.92
CA LYS A 56 17.04 4.52 23.21
C LYS A 56 18.13 3.47 23.09
N CYS A 57 18.08 2.64 22.05
CA CYS A 57 19.06 1.60 21.77
C CYS A 57 20.17 2.03 20.82
N SER A 58 20.24 3.33 20.44
CA SER A 58 21.13 3.87 19.43
C SER A 58 21.89 5.10 19.96
N GLU A 59 22.99 5.45 19.32
CA GLU A 59 23.85 6.58 19.74
C GLU A 59 23.47 7.94 19.11
N PHE A 60 22.58 7.96 18.09
CA PHE A 60 22.19 9.20 17.43
C PHE A 60 21.32 10.08 18.33
N GLN A 61 21.44 11.42 18.17
CA GLN A 61 20.80 12.40 19.04
C GLN A 61 19.55 13.05 18.44
N TYR A 62 19.32 12.89 17.13
CA TYR A 62 18.16 13.49 16.46
C TYR A 62 16.84 12.75 16.80
N ASP A 63 15.71 13.44 16.62
CA ASP A 63 14.39 12.90 16.88
C ASP A 63 13.87 12.09 15.69
N LEU A 64 14.16 10.78 15.70
CA LEU A 64 13.72 9.86 14.66
C LEU A 64 12.20 9.77 14.55
N ALA A 65 11.48 9.80 15.69
CA ALA A 65 10.03 9.72 15.73
C ALA A 65 9.40 10.92 15.02
N LYS A 66 9.84 12.13 15.39
CA LYS A 66 9.37 13.38 14.79
C LYS A 66 9.69 13.44 13.30
N ILE A 67 10.94 13.18 12.91
CA ILE A 67 11.35 13.20 11.50
C ILE A 67 10.49 12.21 10.67
N THR A 68 10.28 11.01 11.17
CA THR A 68 9.47 10.01 10.47
C THR A 68 8.01 10.43 10.34
N LYS A 69 7.40 10.95 11.42
CA LYS A 69 6.05 11.50 11.41
C LYS A 69 5.91 12.59 10.36
N ASP A 70 6.79 13.59 10.39
CA ASP A 70 6.76 14.72 9.48
C ASP A 70 6.94 14.29 8.01
N LEU A 71 7.82 13.33 7.74
CA LEU A 71 7.99 12.74 6.39
C LEU A 71 6.74 12.02 5.90
N VAL A 72 6.06 11.27 6.77
CA VAL A 72 4.80 10.58 6.43
C VAL A 72 3.71 11.61 6.13
N LEU A 73 3.54 12.62 6.98
CA LEU A 73 2.55 13.67 6.79
C LEU A 73 2.78 14.44 5.49
N LEU A 74 4.03 14.85 5.23
CA LEU A 74 4.37 15.54 3.99
C LEU A 74 4.22 14.66 2.75
N ARG A 75 4.44 13.36 2.87
CA ARG A 75 4.20 12.44 1.75
C ARG A 75 2.73 12.39 1.34
N ILE A 76 1.82 12.55 2.28
CA ILE A 76 0.37 12.58 2.03
C ILE A 76 -0.07 13.96 1.54
N LEU A 77 0.39 15.03 2.18
CA LEU A 77 -0.07 16.40 1.93
C LEU A 77 0.55 17.03 0.68
N ASN A 78 1.85 16.79 0.47
CA ASN A 78 2.62 17.40 -0.61
C ASN A 78 3.79 16.49 -1.01
N PRO A 79 3.54 15.43 -1.79
CA PRO A 79 4.57 14.49 -2.23
C PRO A 79 5.70 15.20 -2.96
N ALA A 80 6.91 15.13 -2.41
CA ALA A 80 8.08 15.79 -2.95
C ALA A 80 9.38 15.02 -2.62
N SER A 81 10.52 15.47 -3.18
CA SER A 81 11.84 15.00 -2.76
C SER A 81 12.11 15.37 -1.30
N LYS A 82 12.94 14.60 -0.59
CA LYS A 82 13.29 14.88 0.81
C LYS A 82 13.85 16.29 1.00
N ARG A 83 14.70 16.74 0.07
CA ARG A 83 15.23 18.11 0.07
C ARG A 83 14.13 19.16 -0.03
N ARG A 84 13.17 18.99 -0.94
CA ARG A 84 12.04 19.91 -1.07
C ARG A 84 11.13 19.87 0.15
N SER A 85 10.89 18.70 0.72
CA SER A 85 10.10 18.54 1.95
C SER A 85 10.70 19.33 3.13
N CYS A 86 12.03 19.29 3.33
CA CYS A 86 12.71 20.11 4.34
C CYS A 86 12.58 21.62 4.10
N LEU A 87 12.56 22.06 2.84
CA LEU A 87 12.46 23.49 2.50
C LEU A 87 11.04 24.03 2.64
N VAL A 88 10.04 23.24 2.28
CA VAL A 88 8.65 23.68 2.16
C VAL A 88 7.83 23.31 3.40
N GLY A 89 8.04 22.11 3.97
CA GLY A 89 7.25 21.60 5.07
C GLY A 89 7.14 22.55 6.27
N PRO A 90 8.26 22.95 6.88
CA PRO A 90 8.25 23.83 8.07
C PRO A 90 7.61 25.19 7.85
N ARG A 91 7.63 25.67 6.60
CA ARG A 91 7.07 27.00 6.24
C ARG A 91 5.58 26.98 5.96
N HIS A 92 5.04 25.86 5.46
CA HIS A 92 3.67 25.79 4.94
C HIS A 92 2.70 25.05 5.86
N TYR A 93 3.21 24.14 6.70
CA TYR A 93 2.35 23.27 7.51
C TYR A 93 2.59 23.47 9.00
N LEU A 94 1.51 23.56 9.74
CA LEU A 94 1.57 23.72 11.20
C LEU A 94 2.11 22.44 11.85
N GLY A 95 3.09 22.60 12.76
CA GLY A 95 3.67 21.48 13.50
C GLY A 95 4.65 20.60 12.74
N ILE A 96 4.97 20.93 11.48
CA ILE A 96 6.04 20.28 10.71
C ILE A 96 7.36 21.01 10.94
N ASP A 97 8.41 20.25 11.25
CA ASP A 97 9.74 20.80 11.56
C ASP A 97 10.84 19.85 11.08
N LEU A 98 11.16 19.96 9.80
CA LEU A 98 12.25 19.25 9.13
C LEU A 98 13.34 20.23 8.73
N ASP A 99 14.14 20.65 9.68
CA ASP A 99 15.18 21.67 9.50
C ASP A 99 16.53 21.12 9.04
N ASN A 100 16.79 19.85 9.29
CA ASN A 100 18.10 19.22 9.02
C ASN A 100 18.00 18.07 8.02
N LEU A 101 18.43 18.32 6.78
CA LEU A 101 18.41 17.34 5.69
C LEU A 101 19.33 16.14 5.95
N ASP A 102 20.47 16.32 6.62
CA ASP A 102 21.38 15.22 6.98
C ASP A 102 20.71 14.26 7.97
N HIS A 103 20.01 14.77 8.97
CA HIS A 103 19.23 13.95 9.89
C HIS A 103 18.12 13.19 9.16
N VAL A 104 17.48 13.80 8.17
CA VAL A 104 16.47 13.12 7.35
C VAL A 104 17.07 11.94 6.59
N TYR A 105 18.22 12.12 5.94
CA TYR A 105 18.86 10.99 5.22
C TYR A 105 19.34 9.90 6.17
N LYS A 106 20.00 10.25 7.28
CA LYS A 106 20.38 9.27 8.31
C LYS A 106 19.18 8.52 8.90
N SER A 107 18.05 9.20 9.04
CA SER A 107 16.81 8.54 9.48
C SER A 107 16.33 7.47 8.48
N LEU A 108 16.49 7.67 7.17
CA LEU A 108 16.13 6.67 6.17
C LEU A 108 16.96 5.39 6.30
N ASP A 109 18.26 5.50 6.63
CA ASP A 109 19.14 4.36 6.86
C ASP A 109 18.66 3.55 8.07
N VAL A 110 18.37 4.23 9.19
CA VAL A 110 17.82 3.61 10.41
C VAL A 110 16.47 2.92 10.13
N LEU A 111 15.57 3.57 9.37
CA LEU A 111 14.28 2.99 8.99
C LEU A 111 14.45 1.74 8.13
N SER A 112 15.44 1.74 7.23
CA SER A 112 15.75 0.59 6.37
C SER A 112 16.28 -0.59 7.20
N GLU A 113 17.21 -0.34 8.12
CA GLU A 113 17.79 -1.34 9.00
C GLU A 113 16.74 -2.01 9.89
N HIS A 114 15.83 -1.21 10.46
CA HIS A 114 14.79 -1.68 11.37
C HIS A 114 13.44 -2.01 10.69
N LYS A 115 13.41 -2.08 9.35
CA LYS A 115 12.19 -2.27 8.55
C LYS A 115 11.26 -3.35 9.10
N THR A 116 11.78 -4.55 9.32
CA THR A 116 10.97 -5.70 9.73
C THR A 116 10.29 -5.47 11.08
N ASP A 117 11.01 -4.91 12.03
CA ASP A 117 10.49 -4.64 13.37
C ASP A 117 9.47 -3.51 13.39
N ILE A 118 9.70 -2.47 12.58
CA ILE A 118 8.79 -1.34 12.41
C ILE A 118 7.47 -1.84 11.81
N ILE A 119 7.52 -2.62 10.73
CA ILE A 119 6.33 -3.14 10.06
C ILE A 119 5.54 -4.09 10.97
N ARG A 120 6.21 -4.98 11.70
CA ARG A 120 5.54 -5.84 12.70
C ARG A 120 4.85 -5.02 13.79
N TYR A 121 5.52 -3.99 14.29
CA TYR A 121 4.96 -3.12 15.30
C TYR A 121 3.72 -2.39 14.79
N TRP A 122 3.79 -1.76 13.60
CA TRP A 122 2.68 -1.04 13.00
C TRP A 122 1.47 -1.94 12.72
N ASN A 123 1.70 -3.13 12.15
CA ASN A 123 0.62 -4.10 11.95
C ASN A 123 -0.07 -4.49 13.26
N ARG A 124 0.69 -4.60 14.36
CA ARG A 124 0.13 -4.86 15.68
C ARG A 124 -0.72 -3.70 16.21
N GLN A 125 -0.29 -2.45 15.99
CA GLN A 125 -1.08 -1.29 16.38
C GLN A 125 -2.37 -1.18 15.55
N ILE A 126 -2.29 -1.35 14.24
CA ILE A 126 -3.47 -1.38 13.36
C ILE A 126 -4.46 -2.45 13.81
N GLY A 127 -3.98 -3.66 14.16
CA GLY A 127 -4.83 -4.73 14.65
C GLY A 127 -5.48 -4.45 16.02
N LYS A 128 -4.92 -3.53 16.84
CA LYS A 128 -5.59 -3.08 18.08
C LYS A 128 -6.72 -2.09 17.80
N GLU A 129 -6.53 -1.20 16.81
CA GLU A 129 -7.54 -0.22 16.42
C GLU A 129 -8.67 -0.86 15.59
N ILE A 130 -8.37 -1.95 14.88
CA ILE A 130 -9.31 -2.69 14.02
C ILE A 130 -9.28 -4.17 14.43
N PRO A 131 -9.94 -4.56 15.53
CA PRO A 131 -9.90 -5.94 16.04
C PRO A 131 -10.47 -6.99 15.07
N GLU A 132 -11.39 -6.60 14.19
CA GLU A 132 -11.98 -7.43 13.14
C GLU A 132 -11.11 -7.55 11.88
N ARG A 133 -9.93 -6.95 11.86
CA ARG A 133 -9.00 -7.03 10.74
C ARG A 133 -8.68 -8.47 10.38
N ASN A 134 -8.94 -8.84 9.14
CA ASN A 134 -8.66 -10.18 8.63
C ASN A 134 -7.45 -10.17 7.70
N THR A 135 -6.37 -10.79 8.13
CA THR A 135 -5.13 -10.91 7.38
C THR A 135 -4.97 -12.25 6.66
N SER A 136 -6.03 -13.07 6.57
CA SER A 136 -5.99 -14.35 5.84
C SER A 136 -6.03 -14.17 4.30
N VAL A 137 -6.48 -13.02 3.83
CA VAL A 137 -6.44 -12.63 2.41
C VAL A 137 -5.24 -11.71 2.19
N CYS A 138 -4.41 -12.01 1.20
CA CYS A 138 -3.28 -11.21 0.79
C CYS A 138 -3.50 -10.72 -0.64
N LEU A 139 -3.78 -9.44 -0.81
CA LEU A 139 -3.78 -8.79 -2.11
C LEU A 139 -2.32 -8.45 -2.42
N TYR A 140 -1.80 -9.02 -3.48
CA TYR A 140 -0.41 -8.87 -3.88
C TYR A 140 -0.30 -8.13 -5.21
N ASP A 141 0.43 -7.03 -5.22
CA ASP A 141 0.66 -6.24 -6.42
C ASP A 141 2.13 -5.87 -6.59
N ILE A 142 2.53 -5.63 -7.84
CA ILE A 142 3.89 -5.27 -8.21
C ILE A 142 3.88 -3.97 -8.99
N THR A 143 4.72 -3.04 -8.52
CA THR A 143 4.96 -1.75 -9.16
C THR A 143 6.44 -1.59 -9.47
N THR A 144 6.75 -1.07 -10.65
CA THR A 144 8.11 -0.73 -11.06
C THR A 144 8.32 0.76 -10.93
N TYR A 145 9.39 1.17 -10.24
CA TYR A 145 9.81 2.56 -10.10
C TYR A 145 11.04 2.81 -10.94
N ALA A 146 10.91 3.63 -11.98
CA ALA A 146 12.03 4.11 -12.80
C ALA A 146 12.68 5.33 -12.14
N PHE A 147 13.99 5.44 -12.31
CA PHE A 147 14.79 6.57 -11.85
C PHE A 147 15.38 7.27 -13.07
N GLU A 148 15.36 8.59 -13.09
CA GLU A 148 16.03 9.41 -14.11
C GLU A 148 17.56 9.32 -13.93
N SER A 149 18.10 8.12 -14.09
CA SER A 149 19.52 7.79 -13.95
C SER A 149 19.86 6.57 -14.80
N THR A 150 21.11 6.49 -15.24
CA THR A 150 21.70 5.33 -15.94
C THR A 150 22.60 4.50 -15.03
N ASP A 151 22.79 4.91 -13.76
CA ASP A 151 23.73 4.25 -12.85
C ASP A 151 23.02 3.10 -12.12
N ALA A 152 23.39 1.88 -12.49
CA ALA A 152 22.96 0.68 -11.79
C ALA A 152 23.73 0.49 -10.47
N ASP A 153 23.07 -0.14 -9.49
CA ASP A 153 23.69 -0.53 -8.21
C ASP A 153 23.20 -1.92 -7.75
N SER A 154 23.29 -2.21 -6.47
CA SER A 154 22.85 -3.48 -5.91
C SER A 154 21.35 -3.75 -6.08
N LEU A 155 20.51 -2.70 -6.20
CA LEU A 155 19.06 -2.76 -6.28
C LEU A 155 18.52 -2.17 -7.58
N ARG A 156 19.06 -1.01 -8.01
CA ARG A 156 18.69 -0.37 -9.27
C ARG A 156 19.37 -1.07 -10.44
N ASP A 157 18.59 -1.49 -11.42
CA ASP A 157 19.10 -2.15 -12.63
C ASP A 157 18.16 -1.88 -13.80
N PHE A 158 18.68 -2.06 -15.02
CA PHE A 158 17.87 -1.98 -16.23
C PHE A 158 16.93 -3.18 -16.29
N GLY A 159 15.68 -2.94 -16.63
CA GLY A 159 14.69 -3.99 -16.71
C GLY A 159 13.56 -3.69 -17.69
N PHE A 160 12.58 -4.58 -17.76
CA PHE A 160 11.41 -4.36 -18.60
C PHE A 160 10.55 -3.24 -18.01
N SER A 161 10.50 -2.11 -18.73
CA SER A 161 9.67 -0.96 -18.33
C SER A 161 8.31 -1.00 -19.04
N LYS A 162 7.23 -1.02 -18.26
CA LYS A 162 5.85 -0.87 -18.78
C LYS A 162 5.65 0.50 -19.46
N ASP A 163 6.40 1.51 -19.01
CA ASP A 163 6.35 2.89 -19.53
C ASP A 163 7.32 3.15 -20.69
N LYS A 164 7.94 2.08 -21.23
CA LYS A 164 8.93 2.14 -22.35
C LYS A 164 10.20 2.95 -22.04
N LYS A 165 10.55 3.07 -20.77
CA LYS A 165 11.75 3.77 -20.28
C LYS A 165 12.94 2.80 -20.19
N PHE A 166 13.40 2.29 -21.33
CA PHE A 166 14.43 1.23 -21.40
C PHE A 166 15.84 1.71 -21.06
N ASN A 167 16.06 3.03 -21.05
CA ASN A 167 17.37 3.65 -20.76
C ASN A 167 17.50 4.15 -19.32
N GLU A 168 16.52 3.87 -18.48
CA GLU A 168 16.50 4.25 -17.07
C GLU A 168 16.61 3.02 -16.19
N VAL A 169 17.37 3.13 -15.11
CA VAL A 169 17.38 2.07 -14.10
C VAL A 169 16.09 2.09 -13.30
N GLN A 170 15.67 0.95 -12.84
CA GLN A 170 14.41 0.77 -12.11
C GLN A 170 14.59 -0.11 -10.88
N VAL A 171 13.61 -0.11 -10.00
CA VAL A 171 13.44 -1.01 -8.85
C VAL A 171 12.06 -1.63 -8.92
N VAL A 172 11.95 -2.90 -8.67
CA VAL A 172 10.67 -3.60 -8.56
C VAL A 172 10.24 -3.61 -7.09
N MET A 173 9.04 -3.12 -6.79
CA MET A 173 8.43 -3.15 -5.47
C MET A 173 7.21 -4.06 -5.47
N ALA A 174 7.20 -5.03 -4.58
CA ALA A 174 6.02 -5.81 -4.24
C ALA A 174 5.33 -5.20 -3.02
N LEU A 175 4.01 -5.10 -3.04
CA LEU A 175 3.20 -4.66 -1.92
C LEU A 175 2.19 -5.75 -1.60
N ALA A 176 2.08 -6.11 -0.33
CA ALA A 176 1.02 -6.95 0.20
C ALA A 176 0.09 -6.13 1.07
N THR A 177 -1.21 -6.25 0.83
CA THR A 177 -2.26 -5.68 1.68
C THR A 177 -3.25 -6.76 2.09
N ASP A 178 -4.01 -6.52 3.14
CA ASP A 178 -5.17 -7.36 3.47
C ASP A 178 -6.37 -7.06 2.56
N LYS A 179 -7.50 -7.74 2.79
CA LYS A 179 -8.72 -7.59 1.99
C LYS A 179 -9.31 -6.16 1.99
N ASP A 180 -9.00 -5.37 3.00
CA ASP A 180 -9.49 -4.00 3.18
C ASP A 180 -8.48 -2.96 2.63
N GLY A 181 -7.38 -3.42 2.03
CA GLY A 181 -6.34 -2.58 1.45
C GLY A 181 -5.32 -2.06 2.48
N LEU A 182 -5.37 -2.52 3.73
CA LEU A 182 -4.38 -2.11 4.74
C LEU A 182 -3.07 -2.85 4.53
N PRO A 183 -1.92 -2.15 4.53
CA PRO A 183 -0.65 -2.76 4.19
C PRO A 183 -0.21 -3.80 5.23
N LEU A 184 0.29 -4.93 4.73
CA LEU A 184 0.93 -5.97 5.53
C LEU A 184 2.45 -5.79 5.49
N ASP A 185 3.02 -5.76 4.30
CA ASP A 185 4.46 -5.59 4.07
C ASP A 185 4.75 -5.17 2.62
N TYR A 186 6.02 -4.83 2.36
CA TYR A 186 6.52 -4.61 1.01
C TYR A 186 7.89 -5.28 0.83
N GLY A 187 8.18 -5.71 -0.40
CA GLY A 187 9.48 -6.22 -0.83
C GLY A 187 10.10 -5.31 -1.89
N LEU A 188 11.43 -5.17 -1.87
CA LEU A 188 12.16 -4.49 -2.93
C LEU A 188 13.06 -5.51 -3.62
N TYR A 189 13.06 -5.48 -4.96
CA TYR A 189 13.79 -6.40 -5.80
C TYR A 189 14.57 -5.64 -6.87
N LYS A 190 15.62 -6.24 -7.39
CA LYS A 190 16.38 -5.67 -8.50
C LYS A 190 15.49 -5.31 -9.67
N GLY A 191 15.83 -4.23 -10.35
CA GLY A 191 15.08 -3.73 -11.50
C GLY A 191 14.93 -4.72 -12.66
N ASN A 192 15.84 -5.65 -12.81
CA ASN A 192 15.79 -6.72 -13.80
C ASN A 192 15.09 -8.00 -13.31
N GLN A 193 14.60 -8.05 -12.06
CA GLN A 193 13.90 -9.20 -11.51
C GLN A 193 12.58 -9.44 -12.23
N ALA A 194 12.35 -10.66 -12.68
CA ALA A 194 11.08 -11.05 -13.28
C ALA A 194 9.96 -10.97 -12.22
N GLU A 195 8.90 -10.22 -12.51
CA GLU A 195 7.75 -10.02 -11.59
C GLU A 195 7.19 -11.36 -11.08
N GLY A 196 7.04 -12.36 -11.97
CA GLY A 196 6.49 -13.67 -11.61
C GLY A 196 7.31 -14.46 -10.59
N ALA A 197 8.61 -14.17 -10.46
CA ALA A 197 9.49 -14.89 -9.54
C ALA A 197 9.49 -14.31 -8.12
N THR A 198 8.86 -13.16 -7.89
CA THR A 198 8.89 -12.46 -6.60
C THR A 198 7.77 -12.90 -5.64
N MET A 199 6.61 -13.32 -6.18
CA MET A 199 5.39 -13.57 -5.39
C MET A 199 5.56 -14.69 -4.36
N VAL A 200 5.98 -15.85 -4.80
CA VAL A 200 6.04 -17.05 -3.92
C VAL A 200 7.03 -16.88 -2.77
N PRO A 201 8.28 -16.44 -2.99
CA PRO A 201 9.22 -16.18 -1.90
C PRO A 201 8.70 -15.11 -0.93
N PHE A 202 8.05 -14.06 -1.43
CA PHE A 202 7.52 -12.99 -0.61
C PHE A 202 6.35 -13.47 0.28
N VAL A 203 5.42 -14.25 -0.28
CA VAL A 203 4.30 -14.83 0.49
C VAL A 203 4.80 -15.78 1.59
N ASP A 204 5.81 -16.61 1.28
CA ASP A 204 6.42 -17.50 2.27
C ASP A 204 7.13 -16.72 3.40
N GLU A 205 7.82 -15.64 3.06
CA GLU A 205 8.41 -14.72 4.05
C GLU A 205 7.35 -14.06 4.92
N LEU A 206 6.26 -13.58 4.33
CA LEU A 206 5.13 -13.01 5.06
C LEU A 206 4.53 -14.01 6.06
N LYS A 207 4.30 -15.26 5.65
CA LYS A 207 3.78 -16.31 6.54
C LYS A 207 4.68 -16.50 7.75
N LYS A 208 5.98 -16.58 7.55
CA LYS A 208 6.98 -16.70 8.63
C LYS A 208 6.99 -15.46 9.52
N LYS A 209 6.95 -14.27 8.92
CA LYS A 209 7.02 -12.99 9.62
C LYS A 209 5.83 -12.74 10.54
N PHE A 210 4.63 -13.10 10.11
CA PHE A 210 3.39 -12.85 10.83
C PHE A 210 2.77 -14.11 11.45
N ASN A 211 3.44 -15.26 11.36
CA ASN A 211 2.96 -16.56 11.85
C ASN A 211 1.58 -16.93 11.27
N ILE A 212 1.40 -16.72 9.97
CA ILE A 212 0.16 -17.03 9.26
C ILE A 212 0.30 -18.42 8.61
N LYS A 213 -0.67 -19.30 8.85
CA LYS A 213 -0.62 -20.68 8.37
C LYS A 213 -0.89 -20.78 6.87
N SER A 214 -1.87 -20.05 6.37
CA SER A 214 -2.22 -20.01 4.95
C SER A 214 -2.82 -18.66 4.58
N PHE A 215 -2.58 -18.26 3.33
CA PHE A 215 -3.21 -17.11 2.70
C PHE A 215 -4.18 -17.54 1.60
N THR A 216 -5.12 -16.66 1.28
CA THR A 216 -5.72 -16.59 -0.05
C THR A 216 -5.02 -15.46 -0.80
N VAL A 217 -4.10 -15.80 -1.69
CA VAL A 217 -3.32 -14.83 -2.48
C VAL A 217 -4.16 -14.36 -3.65
N VAL A 218 -4.35 -13.05 -3.75
CA VAL A 218 -5.06 -12.42 -4.89
C VAL A 218 -4.05 -11.57 -5.65
N ALA A 219 -3.87 -11.84 -6.94
CA ALA A 219 -2.88 -11.13 -7.75
C ALA A 219 -3.29 -11.03 -9.22
N ASP A 220 -2.64 -10.11 -9.95
CA ASP A 220 -2.90 -9.85 -11.36
C ASP A 220 -2.39 -10.99 -12.26
N ARG A 221 -2.85 -10.96 -13.52
CA ARG A 221 -2.54 -11.97 -14.55
C ARG A 221 -1.04 -12.13 -14.87
N GLY A 222 -0.21 -11.10 -14.64
CA GLY A 222 1.23 -11.17 -14.83
C GLY A 222 1.89 -12.23 -13.95
N LEU A 223 1.24 -12.57 -12.83
CA LEU A 223 1.70 -13.51 -11.83
C LEU A 223 1.09 -14.92 -11.99
N ASN A 224 0.14 -15.08 -12.92
CA ASN A 224 -0.54 -16.34 -13.21
C ASN A 224 0.35 -17.24 -14.10
N SER A 225 1.24 -17.98 -13.46
CA SER A 225 2.03 -19.03 -14.09
C SER A 225 1.80 -20.37 -13.41
N LYS A 226 1.92 -21.48 -14.16
CA LYS A 226 1.79 -22.83 -13.59
C LYS A 226 2.74 -23.03 -12.41
N SER A 227 3.99 -22.55 -12.53
CA SER A 227 5.00 -22.66 -11.48
C SER A 227 4.56 -21.96 -10.20
N ASN A 228 3.97 -20.75 -10.29
CA ASN A 228 3.48 -20.02 -9.15
C ASN A 228 2.29 -20.73 -8.49
N ILE A 229 1.34 -21.22 -9.29
CA ILE A 229 0.18 -21.96 -8.80
C ILE A 229 0.64 -23.22 -8.06
N ASP A 230 1.49 -24.05 -8.68
CA ASP A 230 2.00 -25.28 -8.08
C ASP A 230 2.74 -25.01 -6.76
N SER A 231 3.44 -23.87 -6.68
CA SER A 231 4.18 -23.47 -5.47
C SER A 231 3.24 -23.00 -4.36
N LEU A 232 2.20 -22.20 -4.67
CA LEU A 232 1.20 -21.78 -3.69
C LEU A 232 0.45 -22.99 -3.11
N VAL A 233 0.05 -23.93 -3.97
CA VAL A 233 -0.59 -25.18 -3.55
C VAL A 233 0.31 -25.99 -2.62
N LYS A 234 1.60 -26.11 -2.94
CA LYS A 234 2.59 -26.80 -2.07
C LYS A 234 2.77 -26.12 -0.71
N LEU A 235 2.65 -24.78 -0.67
CA LEU A 235 2.70 -24.01 0.58
C LEU A 235 1.39 -24.08 1.39
N GLY A 236 0.36 -24.74 0.85
CA GLY A 236 -0.96 -24.83 1.48
C GLY A 236 -1.76 -23.53 1.39
N ASP A 237 -1.46 -22.68 0.40
CA ASP A 237 -2.14 -21.42 0.16
C ASP A 237 -3.25 -21.56 -0.89
N ASN A 238 -4.32 -20.78 -0.72
CA ASN A 238 -5.33 -20.60 -1.75
C ASN A 238 -4.94 -19.43 -2.65
N TYR A 239 -5.54 -19.36 -3.84
CA TYR A 239 -5.23 -18.28 -4.77
C TYR A 239 -6.45 -17.86 -5.60
N VAL A 240 -6.45 -16.57 -5.98
CA VAL A 240 -7.34 -15.97 -6.98
C VAL A 240 -6.46 -15.17 -7.92
N LEU A 241 -6.24 -15.67 -9.12
CA LEU A 241 -5.35 -15.06 -10.11
C LEU A 241 -6.13 -14.74 -11.38
N SER A 242 -5.94 -13.53 -11.90
CA SER A 242 -6.52 -13.16 -13.18
C SER A 242 -5.95 -14.04 -14.30
N SER A 243 -6.81 -14.53 -15.20
CA SER A 243 -6.41 -15.39 -16.31
C SER A 243 -6.73 -14.78 -17.68
N LYS A 244 -5.94 -15.13 -18.69
CA LYS A 244 -6.17 -14.72 -20.08
C LYS A 244 -7.04 -15.78 -20.77
N ILE A 245 -8.31 -15.47 -21.02
CA ILE A 245 -9.23 -16.37 -21.74
C ILE A 245 -8.72 -16.69 -23.14
N ARG A 246 -8.10 -15.72 -23.84
CA ARG A 246 -7.56 -15.94 -25.21
C ARG A 246 -6.51 -17.06 -25.29
N GLY A 247 -5.80 -17.32 -24.22
CA GLY A 247 -4.78 -18.38 -24.13
C GLY A 247 -5.31 -19.70 -23.52
N ALA A 248 -6.59 -19.77 -23.14
CA ALA A 248 -7.19 -20.96 -22.58
C ALA A 248 -7.43 -22.04 -23.65
N SER A 249 -7.63 -23.29 -23.24
CA SER A 249 -8.07 -24.38 -24.13
C SER A 249 -9.41 -24.08 -24.79
N ASP A 250 -9.68 -24.71 -25.93
CA ASP A 250 -10.90 -24.45 -26.66
C ASP A 250 -12.15 -24.90 -25.88
N ASP A 251 -12.03 -25.95 -25.05
CA ASP A 251 -13.09 -26.37 -24.14
C ASP A 251 -13.45 -25.28 -23.10
N ILE A 252 -12.44 -24.65 -22.51
CA ILE A 252 -12.65 -23.52 -21.58
C ILE A 252 -13.27 -22.34 -22.32
N LYS A 253 -12.78 -22.02 -23.52
CA LYS A 253 -13.37 -20.96 -24.36
C LYS A 253 -14.82 -21.20 -24.68
N ALA A 254 -15.17 -22.43 -25.09
CA ALA A 254 -16.55 -22.82 -25.37
C ALA A 254 -17.44 -22.67 -24.14
N GLN A 255 -16.98 -23.12 -22.98
CA GLN A 255 -17.71 -22.95 -21.72
C GLN A 255 -17.88 -21.48 -21.34
N VAL A 256 -16.84 -20.63 -21.52
CA VAL A 256 -16.90 -19.19 -21.26
C VAL A 256 -17.95 -18.50 -22.13
N LEU A 257 -18.06 -18.87 -23.42
CA LEU A 257 -18.98 -18.27 -24.35
C LEU A 257 -20.44 -18.76 -24.16
N SER A 258 -20.63 -19.94 -23.60
CA SER A 258 -21.96 -20.47 -23.28
C SER A 258 -22.70 -19.61 -22.26
N GLU A 259 -24.00 -19.44 -22.44
CA GLU A 259 -24.85 -18.73 -21.45
C GLU A 259 -25.28 -19.63 -20.28
N GLU A 260 -25.15 -20.91 -20.45
CA GLU A 260 -25.49 -21.89 -19.42
C GLU A 260 -24.64 -21.71 -18.18
N GLY A 261 -25.27 -21.75 -17.01
CA GLY A 261 -24.57 -21.60 -15.70
C GLY A 261 -24.20 -20.16 -15.30
N ARG A 262 -24.68 -19.13 -16.01
CA ARG A 262 -24.54 -17.74 -15.56
C ARG A 262 -25.43 -17.47 -14.36
N ILE A 263 -24.85 -16.93 -13.32
CA ILE A 263 -25.55 -16.56 -12.08
C ILE A 263 -25.57 -15.02 -12.01
N PRO A 264 -26.77 -14.39 -11.97
CA PRO A 264 -26.88 -12.94 -11.92
C PRO A 264 -26.36 -12.38 -10.60
N MET A 265 -25.64 -11.27 -10.68
CA MET A 265 -25.19 -10.50 -9.53
C MET A 265 -26.11 -9.29 -9.33
N LYS A 266 -26.56 -9.10 -8.10
CA LYS A 266 -27.48 -8.04 -7.72
C LYS A 266 -26.82 -7.04 -6.80
N LYS A 267 -27.13 -5.77 -6.96
CA LYS A 267 -26.74 -4.70 -6.02
C LYS A 267 -27.95 -3.80 -5.77
N VAL A 268 -27.93 -3.09 -4.65
CA VAL A 268 -28.88 -2.01 -4.34
C VAL A 268 -28.34 -0.73 -4.97
N ASN A 269 -29.18 -0.03 -5.76
CA ASN A 269 -28.84 1.28 -6.32
C ASN A 269 -29.03 2.39 -5.27
N GLU A 270 -28.74 3.64 -5.65
CA GLU A 270 -28.88 4.82 -4.75
C GLU A 270 -30.34 5.05 -4.33
N ASP A 271 -31.31 4.58 -5.12
CA ASP A 271 -32.74 4.71 -4.85
C ASP A 271 -33.29 3.55 -3.99
N GLY A 272 -32.43 2.59 -3.59
CA GLY A 272 -32.82 1.44 -2.76
C GLY A 272 -33.40 0.27 -3.55
N GLU A 273 -33.37 0.30 -4.88
CA GLU A 273 -33.88 -0.79 -5.74
C GLU A 273 -32.79 -1.83 -5.99
N ILE A 274 -33.21 -3.10 -6.07
CA ILE A 274 -32.32 -4.21 -6.43
C ILE A 274 -32.21 -4.26 -7.95
N ILE A 275 -30.99 -4.05 -8.46
CA ILE A 275 -30.68 -4.10 -9.89
C ILE A 275 -29.65 -5.18 -10.19
N ASP A 276 -29.78 -5.83 -11.35
CA ASP A 276 -28.74 -6.70 -11.87
C ASP A 276 -27.61 -5.84 -12.45
N TYR A 277 -26.38 -6.04 -11.98
CA TYR A 277 -25.21 -5.27 -12.46
C TYR A 277 -24.18 -6.15 -13.18
N GLY A 278 -24.44 -7.44 -13.28
CA GLY A 278 -23.59 -8.39 -13.97
C GLY A 278 -23.96 -9.84 -13.68
N TRP A 279 -23.05 -10.71 -14.00
CA TRP A 279 -23.19 -12.14 -13.72
C TRP A 279 -21.81 -12.77 -13.48
N TYR A 280 -21.79 -13.88 -12.81
CA TYR A 280 -20.61 -14.72 -12.71
C TYR A 280 -20.92 -16.15 -13.13
N LYS A 281 -19.89 -16.90 -13.49
CA LYS A 281 -19.98 -18.30 -13.85
C LYS A 281 -18.75 -19.05 -13.37
N GLU A 282 -18.96 -20.18 -12.73
CA GLU A 282 -17.89 -21.10 -12.35
C GLU A 282 -17.72 -22.16 -13.44
N ILE A 283 -16.49 -22.37 -13.87
CA ILE A 283 -16.10 -23.37 -14.84
C ILE A 283 -15.24 -24.39 -14.12
N GLN A 284 -15.71 -25.63 -14.07
CA GLN A 284 -14.95 -26.74 -13.51
C GLN A 284 -13.96 -27.27 -14.56
N THR A 285 -12.77 -27.66 -14.08
CA THR A 285 -11.77 -28.34 -14.89
C THR A 285 -11.49 -29.72 -14.29
N ASP A 286 -10.82 -30.58 -15.04
CA ASP A 286 -10.41 -31.93 -14.56
C ASP A 286 -9.33 -31.87 -13.47
N GLY A 287 -8.85 -30.65 -13.14
CA GLY A 287 -7.81 -30.39 -12.14
C GLY A 287 -8.29 -29.58 -10.93
N PRO A 288 -7.38 -29.22 -10.05
CA PRO A 288 -7.69 -28.42 -8.85
C PRO A 288 -8.02 -26.95 -9.16
N ILE A 289 -7.84 -26.51 -10.41
CA ILE A 289 -8.08 -25.14 -10.85
C ILE A 289 -9.56 -24.98 -11.20
N LYS A 290 -10.19 -23.96 -10.60
CA LYS A 290 -11.52 -23.50 -10.98
C LYS A 290 -11.39 -22.14 -11.64
N TYR A 291 -12.05 -21.95 -12.79
CA TYR A 291 -12.16 -20.64 -13.38
C TYR A 291 -13.47 -19.99 -12.92
N CYS A 292 -13.39 -18.74 -12.53
CA CYS A 292 -14.55 -17.90 -12.29
C CYS A 292 -14.55 -16.77 -13.32
N LEU A 293 -15.56 -16.75 -14.17
CA LEU A 293 -15.78 -15.67 -15.11
C LEU A 293 -16.70 -14.65 -14.45
N LEU A 294 -16.23 -13.41 -14.34
CA LEU A 294 -16.98 -12.30 -13.80
C LEU A 294 -17.25 -11.30 -14.92
N TYR A 295 -18.49 -10.95 -15.13
CA TYR A 295 -18.92 -9.90 -16.04
C TYR A 295 -19.72 -8.85 -15.27
N THR A 296 -19.32 -7.59 -15.38
CA THR A 296 -20.02 -6.43 -14.81
C THR A 296 -20.35 -5.44 -15.89
N SER A 297 -21.56 -4.87 -15.86
CA SER A 297 -21.98 -3.83 -16.80
C SER A 297 -22.26 -2.51 -16.04
N PRO A 298 -21.77 -1.35 -16.52
CA PRO A 298 -20.80 -1.22 -17.61
C PRO A 298 -19.42 -1.74 -17.21
N SER A 299 -18.72 -2.38 -18.15
CA SER A 299 -17.32 -2.68 -17.98
C SER A 299 -16.54 -1.36 -17.90
N PRO A 300 -15.46 -1.25 -17.08
CA PRO A 300 -14.61 -0.05 -17.09
C PRO A 300 -14.02 0.30 -18.47
N ARG A 301 -14.06 -0.63 -19.43
CA ARG A 301 -13.62 -0.42 -20.81
C ARG A 301 -14.73 0.03 -21.76
N ASP A 302 -16.00 -0.13 -21.38
CA ASP A 302 -17.12 0.23 -22.24
C ASP A 302 -17.29 1.75 -22.35
N GLY A 303 -16.80 2.52 -21.37
CA GLY A 303 -16.73 3.99 -21.42
C GLY A 303 -15.63 4.58 -22.29
N LEU A 304 -14.75 3.75 -22.89
CA LEU A 304 -13.68 4.19 -23.78
C LEU A 304 -14.01 3.94 -25.27
N LEU A 305 -15.18 3.40 -25.55
CA LEU A 305 -15.64 3.10 -26.92
C LEU A 305 -16.86 3.92 -27.36
N SER A 306 -17.25 4.93 -26.56
CA SER A 306 -18.29 5.90 -26.91
C SER A 306 -17.70 7.25 -27.28
#